data_cf6c632f267e684a678cc141a332759e
#
_entry.id   cf6c632f267e684a678cc141a332759e
#
_cell.length_a   1.000
_cell.length_b   1.000
_cell.length_c   1.000
_cell.angle_alpha   90.00
_cell.angle_beta   90.00
_cell.angle_gamma   90.00
#
_symmetry.space_group_name_H-M   'P 1'
#
loop_
_entity.id
_entity.type
_entity.pdbx_description
1 polymer ?
#
loop_
_entity_poly.entity_id
_entity_poly.type
_entity_poly.pdbx_seq_one_letter_code
_entity_poly.pdbx_strand_id
1 'polypeptide(L)'
;VPASVVAEVGHLLGRTSGARVEAAFLQSIVQRTFTIVDLEFDDYARMAELVTTYADVPLGTTDAAVIAVAERLNISEVATLDHRHFHAVRPRHAEAFTLLP
;
A
#
# COMPACT_ATOMS: atom_id res chain seq x y z
N VAL A 1 -0.57 5.31 5.23
CA VAL A 1 -1.39 4.18 4.78
C VAL A 1 -2.54 4.71 3.93
N PRO A 2 -2.62 4.36 2.63
CA PRO A 2 -3.78 4.73 1.84
C PRO A 2 -5.07 4.16 2.42
N ALA A 3 -6.15 4.94 2.36
CA ALA A 3 -7.45 4.52 2.90
C ALA A 3 -7.95 3.20 2.26
N SER A 4 -7.65 2.99 0.98
CA SER A 4 -8.02 1.75 0.27
C SER A 4 -7.33 0.51 0.84
N VAL A 5 -6.12 0.66 1.35
CA VAL A 5 -5.36 -0.43 1.97
C VAL A 5 -5.98 -0.86 3.29
N VAL A 6 -6.55 0.08 4.04
CA VAL A 6 -7.20 -0.22 5.33
C VAL A 6 -8.31 -1.25 5.14
N ALA A 7 -9.18 -1.05 4.16
CA ALA A 7 -10.29 -1.97 3.91
C ALA A 7 -9.77 -3.36 3.52
N GLU A 8 -8.74 -3.43 2.68
CA GLU A 8 -8.19 -4.70 2.23
C GLU A 8 -7.47 -5.46 3.35
N VAL A 9 -6.65 -4.77 4.14
CA VAL A 9 -5.95 -5.38 5.28
C VAL A 9 -6.95 -5.84 6.33
N GLY A 10 -7.95 -5.01 6.64
CA GLY A 10 -9.00 -5.39 7.59
C GLY A 10 -9.76 -6.63 7.15
N HIS A 11 -10.13 -6.71 5.88
CA HIS A 11 -10.81 -7.87 5.31
C HIS A 11 -9.95 -9.13 5.41
N LEU A 12 -8.67 -9.02 5.07
CA LEU A 12 -7.74 -10.14 5.14
C LEU A 12 -7.57 -10.63 6.59
N LEU A 13 -7.41 -9.72 7.54
CA LEU A 13 -7.26 -10.07 8.95
C LEU A 13 -8.52 -10.75 9.49
N GLY A 14 -9.71 -10.28 9.08
CA GLY A 14 -10.96 -10.91 9.48
C GLY A 14 -11.08 -12.34 8.99
N ARG A 15 -10.64 -12.60 7.75
CA ARG A 15 -10.67 -13.94 7.15
C ARG A 15 -9.66 -14.89 7.78
N THR A 16 -8.46 -14.40 8.09
CA THR A 16 -7.36 -15.27 8.54
C THR A 16 -7.24 -15.39 10.05
N SER A 17 -7.60 -14.34 10.79
CA SER A 17 -7.35 -14.26 12.23
C SER A 17 -8.58 -13.87 13.04
N GLY A 18 -9.71 -13.66 12.40
CA GLY A 18 -11.00 -13.42 13.04
C GLY A 18 -11.27 -11.95 13.38
N ALA A 19 -12.50 -11.71 13.82
CA ALA A 19 -13.02 -10.37 14.06
C ALA A 19 -12.27 -9.60 15.17
N ARG A 20 -11.75 -10.31 16.16
CA ARG A 20 -11.01 -9.67 17.26
C ARG A 20 -9.74 -8.98 16.74
N VAL A 21 -9.00 -9.66 15.86
CA VAL A 21 -7.76 -9.11 15.29
C VAL A 21 -8.10 -7.98 14.32
N GLU A 22 -9.13 -8.15 13.51
CA GLU A 22 -9.61 -7.11 12.62
C GLU A 22 -9.99 -5.84 13.40
N ALA A 23 -10.76 -6.00 14.49
CA ALA A 23 -11.16 -4.87 15.33
C ALA A 23 -9.95 -4.18 15.98
N ALA A 24 -8.97 -4.97 16.44
CA ALA A 24 -7.74 -4.42 17.02
C ALA A 24 -6.96 -3.59 16.01
N PHE A 25 -6.89 -4.04 14.76
CA PHE A 25 -6.26 -3.26 13.68
C PHE A 25 -6.99 -1.93 13.46
N LEU A 26 -8.31 -1.95 13.35
CA LEU A 26 -9.10 -0.74 13.18
C LEU A 26 -8.95 0.21 14.38
N GLN A 27 -8.91 -0.33 15.59
CA GLN A 27 -8.70 0.46 16.80
C GLN A 27 -7.33 1.13 16.84
N SER A 28 -6.29 0.47 16.28
CA SER A 28 -4.96 1.06 16.19
C SER A 28 -4.96 2.32 15.29
N ILE A 29 -5.83 2.36 14.30
CA ILE A 29 -5.99 3.54 13.44
C ILE A 29 -6.65 4.68 14.24
N VAL A 30 -7.65 4.37 15.05
CA VAL A 30 -8.29 5.37 15.93
C VAL A 30 -7.28 5.96 16.88
N GLN A 31 -6.36 5.16 17.39
CA GLN A 31 -5.28 5.57 18.28
C GLN A 31 -4.12 6.27 17.57
N ARG A 32 -4.23 6.44 16.25
CA ARG A 32 -3.25 7.13 15.40
C ARG A 32 -1.89 6.46 15.35
N THR A 33 -1.86 5.14 15.51
CA THR A 33 -0.65 4.34 15.26
C THR A 33 -0.26 4.42 13.78
N PHE A 34 -1.27 4.52 12.89
CA PHE A 34 -1.07 4.71 11.44
C PHE A 34 -1.76 6.00 11.00
N THR A 35 -1.15 6.69 10.05
CA THR A 35 -1.75 7.85 9.38
C THR A 35 -2.48 7.39 8.13
N ILE A 36 -3.75 7.76 8.01
CA ILE A 36 -4.56 7.47 6.83
C ILE A 36 -4.37 8.58 5.81
N VAL A 37 -4.17 8.21 4.56
CA VAL A 37 -3.96 9.14 3.45
C VAL A 37 -5.02 8.89 2.39
N ASP A 38 -5.75 9.94 2.01
CA ASP A 38 -6.68 9.87 0.89
C ASP A 38 -5.93 9.89 -0.44
N LEU A 39 -6.48 9.19 -1.43
CA LEU A 39 -5.95 9.21 -2.79
C LEU A 39 -6.42 10.48 -3.50
N GLU A 40 -5.49 11.14 -4.18
CA GLU A 40 -5.76 12.29 -5.03
C GLU A 40 -5.87 11.85 -6.49
N PHE A 41 -6.42 12.72 -7.36
CA PHE A 41 -6.54 12.37 -8.78
C PHE A 41 -5.19 12.02 -9.42
N ASP A 42 -4.13 12.74 -9.06
CA ASP A 42 -2.80 12.44 -9.58
C ASP A 42 -2.30 11.07 -9.13
N ASP A 43 -2.70 10.61 -7.94
CA ASP A 43 -2.39 9.26 -7.48
C ASP A 43 -3.04 8.21 -8.39
N TYR A 44 -4.30 8.41 -8.76
CA TYR A 44 -4.99 7.48 -9.66
C TYR A 44 -4.33 7.45 -11.05
N ALA A 45 -3.90 8.60 -11.56
CA ALA A 45 -3.19 8.66 -12.83
C ALA A 45 -1.88 7.86 -12.76
N ARG A 46 -1.12 8.03 -11.68
CA ARG A 46 0.12 7.28 -11.46
C ARG A 46 -0.14 5.78 -11.29
N MET A 47 -1.20 5.42 -10.58
CA MET A 47 -1.60 4.03 -10.40
C MET A 47 -1.89 3.36 -11.74
N ALA A 48 -2.60 4.04 -12.64
CA ALA A 48 -2.88 3.52 -13.97
C ALA A 48 -1.59 3.26 -14.77
N GLU A 49 -0.63 4.18 -14.70
CA GLU A 49 0.69 4.00 -15.32
C GLU A 49 1.41 2.78 -14.75
N LEU A 50 1.41 2.63 -13.42
CA LEU A 50 2.09 1.52 -12.75
C LEU A 50 1.50 0.18 -13.12
N VAL A 51 0.19 0.07 -13.10
CA VAL A 51 -0.51 -1.17 -13.46
C VAL A 51 -0.19 -1.57 -14.89
N THR A 52 -0.14 -0.60 -15.81
CA THR A 52 0.18 -0.85 -17.21
C THR A 52 1.65 -1.22 -17.39
N THR A 53 2.57 -0.47 -16.78
CA THR A 53 4.01 -0.68 -16.91
C THR A 53 4.45 -2.03 -16.36
N TYR A 54 3.85 -2.44 -15.24
CA TYR A 54 4.22 -3.68 -14.55
C TYR A 54 3.16 -4.78 -14.70
N ALA A 55 2.51 -4.83 -15.87
CA ALA A 55 1.47 -5.83 -16.15
C ALA A 55 1.96 -7.26 -15.98
N ASP A 56 3.25 -7.52 -16.26
CA ASP A 56 3.85 -8.87 -16.17
C ASP A 56 4.10 -9.29 -14.72
N VAL A 57 4.13 -8.34 -13.77
CA VAL A 57 4.43 -8.66 -12.37
C VAL A 57 3.35 -9.52 -11.72
N PRO A 58 2.01 -9.44 -11.86
CA PRO A 58 1.16 -8.30 -12.14
C PRO A 58 0.97 -7.42 -10.91
N LEU A 59 1.13 -6.13 -11.06
CA LEU A 59 0.95 -5.18 -9.97
C LEU A 59 -0.52 -4.84 -9.82
N GLY A 60 -1.11 -5.13 -8.67
CA GLY A 60 -2.52 -4.85 -8.41
C GLY A 60 -2.78 -3.40 -8.01
N THR A 61 -4.07 -3.02 -7.99
CA THR A 61 -4.51 -1.67 -7.65
C THR A 61 -4.06 -1.24 -6.25
N THR A 62 -4.13 -2.15 -5.26
CA THR A 62 -3.74 -1.84 -3.88
C THR A 62 -2.24 -1.53 -3.78
N ASP A 63 -1.40 -2.34 -4.43
CA ASP A 63 0.04 -2.10 -4.47
C ASP A 63 0.37 -0.80 -5.19
N ALA A 64 -0.32 -0.53 -6.31
CA ALA A 64 -0.16 0.71 -7.05
C ALA A 64 -0.51 1.92 -6.20
N ALA A 65 -1.56 1.83 -5.36
CA ALA A 65 -1.94 2.90 -4.44
C ALA A 65 -0.85 3.19 -3.41
N VAL A 66 -0.26 2.13 -2.83
CA VAL A 66 0.84 2.28 -1.87
C VAL A 66 2.03 2.98 -2.52
N ILE A 67 2.39 2.55 -3.72
CA ILE A 67 3.53 3.11 -4.45
C ILE A 67 3.28 4.59 -4.80
N ALA A 68 2.11 4.90 -5.35
CA ALA A 68 1.77 6.27 -5.76
C ALA A 68 1.81 7.23 -4.55
N VAL A 69 1.23 6.83 -3.43
CA VAL A 69 1.25 7.64 -2.20
C VAL A 69 2.67 7.78 -1.66
N ALA A 70 3.46 6.70 -1.67
CA ALA A 70 4.84 6.75 -1.22
C ALA A 70 5.67 7.73 -2.05
N GLU A 71 5.47 7.73 -3.37
CA GLU A 71 6.13 8.69 -4.26
C GLU A 71 5.73 10.13 -3.94
N ARG A 72 4.41 10.39 -3.81
CA ARG A 72 3.89 11.72 -3.51
C ARG A 72 4.39 12.26 -2.18
N LEU A 73 4.48 11.42 -1.17
CA LEU A 73 4.94 11.80 0.17
C LEU A 73 6.45 11.63 0.36
N ASN A 74 7.16 11.22 -0.68
CA ASN A 74 8.62 10.99 -0.65
C ASN A 74 9.03 9.99 0.43
N ILE A 75 8.30 8.89 0.51
CA ILE A 75 8.57 7.79 1.47
C ILE A 75 9.18 6.63 0.71
N SER A 76 10.35 6.15 1.14
CA SER A 76 11.03 5.03 0.49
C SER A 76 10.90 3.71 1.24
N GLU A 77 10.46 3.73 2.50
CA GLU A 77 10.28 2.52 3.30
C GLU A 77 8.84 2.03 3.20
N VAL A 78 8.66 0.77 2.82
CA VAL A 78 7.35 0.15 2.64
C VAL A 78 7.29 -1.16 3.41
N ALA A 79 6.27 -1.31 4.26
CA ALA A 79 5.96 -2.58 4.91
C ALA A 79 4.99 -3.35 4.01
N THR A 80 5.38 -4.55 3.59
CA THR A 80 4.57 -5.37 2.69
C THR A 80 4.83 -6.85 2.92
N LEU A 81 3.83 -7.66 2.63
CA LEU A 81 3.98 -9.12 2.62
C LEU A 81 4.40 -9.64 1.25
N ASP A 82 4.29 -8.82 0.20
CA ASP A 82 4.70 -9.20 -1.15
C ASP A 82 5.92 -8.39 -1.61
N HIS A 83 7.07 -8.79 -1.08
CA HIS A 83 8.34 -8.14 -1.42
C HIS A 83 8.67 -8.23 -2.91
N ARG A 84 8.28 -9.33 -3.57
CA ARG A 84 8.57 -9.53 -4.98
C ARG A 84 7.99 -8.43 -5.86
N HIS A 85 6.73 -8.04 -5.62
CA HIS A 85 6.09 -6.98 -6.40
C HIS A 85 6.78 -5.63 -6.21
N PHE A 86 7.12 -5.30 -4.97
CA PHE A 86 7.76 -4.02 -4.67
C PHE A 86 9.22 -3.96 -5.12
N HIS A 87 9.94 -5.07 -5.08
CA HIS A 87 11.30 -5.11 -5.63
C HIS A 87 11.32 -4.93 -7.14
N ALA A 88 10.28 -5.37 -7.85
CA ALA A 88 10.20 -5.24 -9.30
C ALA A 88 9.93 -3.81 -9.75
N VAL A 89 9.37 -2.96 -8.87
CA VAL A 89 8.96 -1.59 -9.21
C VAL A 89 10.06 -0.61 -8.85
N ARG A 90 10.36 0.30 -9.81
CA ARG A 90 11.26 1.43 -9.55
C ARG A 90 10.42 2.68 -9.30
N PRO A 91 10.40 3.23 -8.06
CA PRO A 91 9.65 4.44 -7.76
C PRO A 91 10.33 5.67 -8.34
N ARG A 92 9.53 6.74 -8.55
CA ARG A 92 10.05 7.98 -9.14
C ARG A 92 11.05 8.73 -8.27
N HIS A 93 10.92 8.61 -6.95
CA HIS A 93 11.67 9.40 -5.98
C HIS A 93 12.91 8.70 -5.41
N ALA A 94 13.11 7.43 -5.74
CA ALA A 94 14.21 6.64 -5.23
C ALA A 94 14.58 5.53 -6.23
N GLU A 95 15.76 4.94 -6.09
CA GLU A 95 16.18 3.83 -6.95
C GLU A 95 15.35 2.57 -6.68
N ALA A 96 14.98 2.36 -5.42
CA ALA A 96 14.18 1.24 -4.98
C ALA A 96 13.52 1.56 -3.65
N PHE A 97 12.46 0.80 -3.31
CA PHE A 97 11.87 0.88 -1.99
C PHE A 97 12.73 0.12 -0.97
N THR A 98 12.80 0.64 0.25
CA THR A 98 13.31 -0.10 1.39
C THR A 98 12.13 -0.86 1.99
N LEU A 99 12.17 -2.20 1.92
CA LEU A 99 11.08 -3.03 2.38
C LEU A 99 11.29 -3.44 3.83
N LEU A 100 10.27 -3.20 4.65
CA LEU A 100 10.26 -3.60 6.05
C LEU A 100 9.67 -5.01 6.19
N PRO A 101 10.17 -5.79 7.16
CA PRO A 101 9.67 -7.15 7.38
C PRO A 101 8.21 -7.19 7.82
#